data_48c9abec0f8c19b5ba7d6ba14f4ad7ee
#
_entry.id   48c9abec0f8c19b5ba7d6ba14f4ad7ee
#
_cell.length_a   1.000
_cell.length_b   1.000
_cell.length_c   1.000
_cell.angle_alpha   90.00
_cell.angle_beta   90.00
_cell.angle_gamma   90.00
#
_symmetry.space_group_name_H-M   'P 1'
#
loop_
_entity.id
_entity.type
_entity.pdbx_description
1 polymer ?
#
loop_
_entity_poly.entity_id
_entity_poly.type
_entity_poly.pdbx_seq_one_letter_code
_entity_poly.pdbx_strand_id
1 'polypeptide(L)'
;ELILNCLKEIVSDGIPKDLIKSSLHQLEIKQREITGSGMPYGLQLMLSCLPACLHNDSPIKILDLDSSFDKIKNNLKKEKYIESLIETKIINNPHRVNYCLAPDVEFNSKNEQKIKEKINEKSKKLSEKEKERIIELTKNLKLRQEKQDNPELLPKVTKTDIPKTRSYSQSVSIDDKNYFYNVGTNGITYHSIILPCSPLTKDEFKIASLFTNTLTDVGIGKRSYEEVQKIQSAVTGGISANFILIPNEEQSSHSLGLKITSKSLEENEKEMQELMIETAKNATFSDKDRVKDMLNFISSDIEKSLIQNGHILSMSNAAAQINNISATNDYASGINFITNTSKLSNNIDKNNELENYVELLESIKAKINPIPSFSFTASSTDMTESKINFQFKNKDNAFCTQNYFDIQEESIGWITGAQVTYCAEAFPTVDFFHNDAPALSVLGAVLRNGYLHTAIREKGGAYGSGAMQDSNNKVFKFFSYRDPRCAETFQDFKKSREWSLKNISQEQLDEGILGIISSIDKPLSPFGEAMSDFSMNLDRKNIKKRLEIRAKVKACTVDDLVNVSQKYLFNESKKSVIAGENYIEEMKGLNFKIKNI
;
A
#
# COMPACT_ATOMS: atom_id res chain seq x y z
N GLU A 1 8.50 -5.90 -36.86
CA GLU A 1 7.85 -6.83 -37.80
C GLU A 1 6.88 -7.77 -37.09
N LEU A 2 7.29 -8.50 -36.05
CA LEU A 2 6.44 -9.44 -35.31
C LEU A 2 5.11 -8.81 -34.85
N ILE A 3 5.19 -7.64 -34.17
CA ILE A 3 3.99 -6.91 -33.70
C ILE A 3 3.04 -6.57 -34.85
N LEU A 4 3.59 -6.09 -35.98
CA LEU A 4 2.76 -5.71 -37.13
C LEU A 4 2.13 -6.92 -37.82
N ASN A 5 2.79 -8.05 -37.85
CA ASN A 5 2.24 -9.28 -38.42
C ASN A 5 1.11 -9.81 -37.51
N CYS A 6 1.31 -9.83 -36.19
CA CYS A 6 0.25 -10.18 -35.25
C CYS A 6 -1.00 -9.25 -35.40
N LEU A 7 -0.79 -7.94 -35.55
CA LEU A 7 -1.92 -7.02 -35.80
C LEU A 7 -2.63 -7.28 -37.12
N LYS A 8 -1.91 -7.70 -38.20
CA LYS A 8 -2.54 -8.09 -39.48
C LYS A 8 -3.36 -9.38 -39.33
N GLU A 9 -2.85 -10.35 -38.57
CA GLU A 9 -3.58 -11.58 -38.26
C GLU A 9 -4.88 -11.25 -37.49
N ILE A 10 -4.81 -10.39 -36.46
CA ILE A 10 -5.98 -9.91 -35.70
C ILE A 10 -7.01 -9.24 -36.63
N VAL A 11 -6.58 -8.41 -37.60
CA VAL A 11 -7.47 -7.76 -38.54
C VAL A 11 -8.12 -8.79 -39.50
N SER A 12 -7.37 -9.81 -39.93
CA SER A 12 -7.86 -10.90 -40.76
C SER A 12 -8.88 -11.78 -40.04
N ASP A 13 -8.49 -12.28 -38.88
CA ASP A 13 -9.26 -13.30 -38.14
C ASP A 13 -10.43 -12.71 -37.36
N GLY A 14 -10.35 -11.41 -37.04
CA GLY A 14 -11.30 -10.68 -36.22
C GLY A 14 -11.07 -10.86 -34.71
N ILE A 15 -11.72 -10.00 -33.92
CA ILE A 15 -11.65 -10.05 -32.47
C ILE A 15 -12.93 -10.69 -31.91
N PRO A 16 -12.84 -11.71 -31.03
CA PRO A 16 -14.00 -12.29 -30.38
C PRO A 16 -14.87 -11.25 -29.66
N LYS A 17 -16.17 -11.27 -29.85
CA LYS A 17 -17.11 -10.28 -29.29
C LYS A 17 -17.14 -10.27 -27.77
N ASP A 18 -16.95 -11.41 -27.13
CA ASP A 18 -16.84 -11.56 -25.67
C ASP A 18 -15.59 -10.86 -25.13
N LEU A 19 -14.46 -10.94 -25.83
CA LEU A 19 -13.24 -10.23 -25.47
C LEU A 19 -13.42 -8.69 -25.58
N ILE A 20 -14.11 -8.23 -26.63
CA ILE A 20 -14.43 -6.79 -26.77
C ILE A 20 -15.34 -6.35 -25.63
N LYS A 21 -16.37 -7.14 -25.29
CA LYS A 21 -17.32 -6.84 -24.21
C LYS A 21 -16.60 -6.77 -22.86
N SER A 22 -15.76 -7.74 -22.53
CA SER A 22 -15.02 -7.77 -21.27
C SER A 22 -14.00 -6.62 -21.18
N SER A 23 -13.30 -6.31 -22.28
CA SER A 23 -12.36 -5.18 -22.32
C SER A 23 -13.06 -3.83 -22.11
N LEU A 24 -14.23 -3.66 -22.73
CA LEU A 24 -15.06 -2.46 -22.54
C LEU A 24 -15.56 -2.35 -21.09
N HIS A 25 -16.00 -3.45 -20.49
CA HIS A 25 -16.40 -3.52 -19.10
C HIS A 25 -15.25 -3.09 -18.15
N GLN A 26 -14.04 -3.64 -18.34
CA GLN A 26 -12.86 -3.25 -17.57
C GLN A 26 -12.54 -1.76 -17.72
N LEU A 27 -12.61 -1.24 -18.94
CA LEU A 27 -12.39 0.17 -19.22
C LEU A 27 -13.42 1.05 -18.52
N GLU A 28 -14.71 0.66 -18.56
CA GLU A 28 -15.80 1.41 -17.94
C GLU A 28 -15.64 1.45 -16.42
N ILE A 29 -15.37 0.32 -15.75
CA ILE A 29 -15.06 0.29 -14.30
C ILE A 29 -13.91 1.23 -13.97
N LYS A 30 -12.78 1.12 -14.70
CA LYS A 30 -11.59 1.94 -14.47
C LYS A 30 -11.85 3.44 -14.60
N GLN A 31 -12.71 3.85 -15.54
CA GLN A 31 -13.03 5.26 -15.77
C GLN A 31 -14.06 5.79 -14.76
N ARG A 32 -15.00 4.96 -14.32
CA ARG A 32 -16.01 5.34 -13.32
C ARG A 32 -15.47 5.39 -11.91
N GLU A 33 -14.38 4.66 -11.63
CA GLU A 33 -13.85 4.49 -10.28
C GLU A 33 -13.35 5.81 -9.67
N ILE A 34 -13.99 6.22 -8.56
CA ILE A 34 -13.57 7.37 -7.77
C ILE A 34 -12.46 6.91 -6.83
N THR A 35 -11.21 7.21 -7.19
CA THR A 35 -10.04 6.94 -6.37
C THR A 35 -9.71 8.11 -5.45
N GLY A 36 -8.72 8.01 -4.59
CA GLY A 36 -8.33 9.09 -3.68
C GLY A 36 -7.22 8.70 -2.71
N SER A 37 -6.79 7.44 -2.74
CA SER A 37 -5.79 6.92 -1.81
C SER A 37 -4.36 7.41 -2.10
N GLY A 38 -3.98 7.48 -3.39
CA GLY A 38 -2.64 7.91 -3.79
C GLY A 38 -2.54 9.38 -4.17
N MET A 39 -3.49 9.87 -4.98
CA MET A 39 -3.60 11.25 -5.45
C MET A 39 -5.01 11.77 -5.18
N PRO A 40 -5.18 13.03 -4.73
CA PRO A 40 -6.51 13.61 -4.59
C PRO A 40 -7.31 13.51 -5.90
N TYR A 41 -8.54 13.03 -5.83
CA TYR A 41 -9.35 12.76 -7.02
C TYR A 41 -9.56 14.00 -7.91
N GLY A 42 -9.77 15.18 -7.30
CA GLY A 42 -9.88 16.43 -8.05
C GLY A 42 -8.61 16.76 -8.84
N LEU A 43 -7.42 16.50 -8.29
CA LEU A 43 -6.15 16.66 -9.01
C LEU A 43 -6.04 15.66 -10.17
N GLN A 44 -6.48 14.43 -9.99
CA GLN A 44 -6.51 13.42 -11.05
C GLN A 44 -7.41 13.86 -12.20
N LEU A 45 -8.61 14.37 -11.91
CA LEU A 45 -9.54 14.91 -12.93
C LEU A 45 -8.92 16.10 -13.66
N MET A 46 -8.31 17.04 -12.94
CA MET A 46 -7.63 18.20 -13.53
C MET A 46 -6.52 17.75 -14.49
N LEU A 47 -5.66 16.81 -14.08
CA LEU A 47 -4.60 16.28 -14.93
C LEU A 47 -5.14 15.54 -16.16
N SER A 48 -6.27 14.84 -16.02
CA SER A 48 -6.94 14.18 -17.16
C SER A 48 -7.50 15.17 -18.17
N CYS A 49 -7.99 16.33 -17.72
CA CYS A 49 -8.52 17.38 -18.57
C CYS A 49 -7.45 18.26 -19.21
N LEU A 50 -6.27 18.35 -18.60
CA LEU A 50 -5.20 19.26 -19.02
C LEU A 50 -4.80 19.13 -20.49
N PRO A 51 -4.62 17.90 -21.07
CA PRO A 51 -4.30 17.77 -22.49
C PRO A 51 -5.36 18.39 -23.41
N ALA A 52 -6.66 18.20 -23.10
CA ALA A 52 -7.73 18.81 -23.89
C ALA A 52 -7.65 20.34 -23.85
N CYS A 53 -7.44 20.93 -22.67
CA CYS A 53 -7.29 22.36 -22.51
C CYS A 53 -6.07 22.91 -23.27
N LEU A 54 -4.91 22.20 -23.22
CA LEU A 54 -3.69 22.61 -23.94
C LEU A 54 -3.85 22.57 -25.46
N HIS A 55 -4.74 21.72 -25.97
CA HIS A 55 -5.04 21.59 -27.40
C HIS A 55 -6.33 22.31 -27.83
N ASN A 56 -6.80 23.26 -27.02
CA ASN A 56 -8.01 24.09 -27.29
C ASN A 56 -9.29 23.24 -27.48
N ASP A 57 -9.38 22.09 -26.80
CA ASP A 57 -10.61 21.29 -26.74
C ASP A 57 -11.30 21.47 -25.37
N SER A 58 -12.55 21.07 -25.28
CA SER A 58 -13.37 21.22 -24.07
C SER A 58 -13.04 20.15 -23.03
N PRO A 59 -12.69 20.53 -21.78
CA PRO A 59 -12.50 19.57 -20.70
C PRO A 59 -13.78 18.81 -20.35
N ILE A 60 -14.97 19.38 -20.61
CA ILE A 60 -16.27 18.75 -20.35
C ILE A 60 -16.40 17.44 -21.12
N LYS A 61 -15.89 17.37 -22.35
CA LYS A 61 -15.92 16.14 -23.16
C LYS A 61 -15.14 14.96 -22.52
N ILE A 62 -14.09 15.30 -21.75
CA ILE A 62 -13.28 14.28 -21.05
C ILE A 62 -14.02 13.78 -19.81
N LEU A 63 -14.80 14.65 -19.15
CA LEU A 63 -15.55 14.33 -17.93
C LEU A 63 -16.90 13.65 -18.24
N ASP A 64 -17.45 13.80 -19.45
CA ASP A 64 -18.68 13.16 -19.88
C ASP A 64 -18.42 11.71 -20.31
N LEU A 65 -18.34 10.82 -19.31
CA LEU A 65 -18.05 9.41 -19.51
C LEU A 65 -19.22 8.70 -20.23
N ASP A 66 -20.46 9.00 -19.84
CA ASP A 66 -21.63 8.27 -20.34
C ASP A 66 -21.81 8.48 -21.85
N SER A 67 -21.77 9.73 -22.34
CA SER A 67 -21.80 10.01 -23.79
C SER A 67 -20.62 9.35 -24.54
N SER A 68 -19.46 9.28 -23.91
CA SER A 68 -18.27 8.66 -24.50
C SER A 68 -18.44 7.15 -24.65
N PHE A 69 -18.94 6.47 -23.60
CA PHE A 69 -19.21 5.03 -23.64
C PHE A 69 -20.36 4.68 -24.59
N ASP A 70 -21.44 5.47 -24.62
CA ASP A 70 -22.54 5.29 -25.56
C ASP A 70 -22.06 5.37 -27.02
N LYS A 71 -21.18 6.31 -27.32
CA LYS A 71 -20.54 6.46 -28.63
C LYS A 71 -19.73 5.23 -29.02
N ILE A 72 -18.93 4.71 -28.08
CA ILE A 72 -18.13 3.49 -28.28
C ILE A 72 -19.07 2.30 -28.48
N LYS A 73 -20.05 2.08 -27.59
CA LYS A 73 -21.04 1.00 -27.68
C LYS A 73 -21.81 1.03 -29.01
N ASN A 74 -22.20 2.22 -29.49
CA ASN A 74 -22.87 2.36 -30.79
C ASN A 74 -21.94 2.10 -31.98
N ASN A 75 -20.68 2.50 -31.92
CA ASN A 75 -19.70 2.19 -32.96
C ASN A 75 -19.36 0.71 -33.01
N LEU A 76 -19.32 0.02 -31.89
CA LEU A 76 -19.09 -1.44 -31.80
C LEU A 76 -20.21 -2.28 -32.40
N LYS A 77 -21.40 -1.70 -32.67
CA LYS A 77 -22.46 -2.35 -33.44
C LYS A 77 -22.11 -2.50 -34.94
N LYS A 78 -21.15 -1.68 -35.43
CA LYS A 78 -20.66 -1.80 -36.81
C LYS A 78 -19.71 -3.00 -36.90
N GLU A 79 -19.87 -3.79 -37.93
CA GLU A 79 -19.03 -4.95 -38.19
C GLU A 79 -17.56 -4.53 -38.38
N LYS A 80 -16.64 -5.27 -37.77
CA LYS A 80 -15.18 -5.05 -37.89
C LYS A 80 -14.72 -3.61 -37.55
N TYR A 81 -15.40 -2.93 -36.62
CA TYR A 81 -15.06 -1.53 -36.28
C TYR A 81 -13.66 -1.39 -35.70
N ILE A 82 -13.28 -2.26 -34.74
CA ILE A 82 -11.93 -2.18 -34.10
C ILE A 82 -10.87 -2.61 -35.11
N GLU A 83 -11.09 -3.65 -35.86
CA GLU A 83 -10.18 -4.13 -36.91
C GLU A 83 -9.91 -3.02 -37.95
N SER A 84 -10.94 -2.31 -38.37
CA SER A 84 -10.83 -1.15 -39.27
C SER A 84 -9.98 -0.01 -38.65
N LEU A 85 -10.10 0.23 -37.33
CA LEU A 85 -9.25 1.19 -36.63
C LEU A 85 -7.80 0.73 -36.57
N ILE A 86 -7.54 -0.55 -36.27
CA ILE A 86 -6.19 -1.11 -36.27
C ILE A 86 -5.56 -0.97 -37.66
N GLU A 87 -6.28 -1.33 -38.70
CA GLU A 87 -5.82 -1.23 -40.07
C GLU A 87 -5.47 0.21 -40.47
N THR A 88 -6.41 1.14 -40.25
CA THR A 88 -6.27 2.53 -40.72
C THR A 88 -5.31 3.36 -39.86
N LYS A 89 -5.35 3.19 -38.54
CA LYS A 89 -4.60 4.04 -37.59
C LYS A 89 -3.24 3.50 -37.21
N ILE A 90 -3.02 2.18 -37.34
CA ILE A 90 -1.76 1.54 -36.95
C ILE A 90 -1.03 0.93 -38.14
N ILE A 91 -1.66 -0.02 -38.85
CA ILE A 91 -0.97 -0.76 -39.93
C ILE A 91 -0.65 0.14 -41.11
N ASN A 92 -1.63 0.91 -41.60
CA ASN A 92 -1.50 1.79 -42.75
C ASN A 92 -1.04 3.21 -42.39
N ASN A 93 -0.65 3.47 -41.14
CA ASN A 93 -0.17 4.77 -40.72
C ASN A 93 1.26 5.00 -41.24
N PRO A 94 1.49 6.00 -42.14
CA PRO A 94 2.82 6.30 -42.66
C PRO A 94 3.71 7.00 -41.63
N HIS A 95 3.14 7.63 -40.62
CA HIS A 95 3.86 8.33 -39.55
C HIS A 95 4.34 7.34 -38.48
N ARG A 96 5.44 6.65 -38.80
CA ARG A 96 6.01 5.60 -37.92
C ARG A 96 7.51 5.79 -37.75
N VAL A 97 7.95 5.67 -36.49
CA VAL A 97 9.37 5.71 -36.13
C VAL A 97 9.73 4.43 -35.39
N ASN A 98 10.84 3.79 -35.81
CA ASN A 98 11.42 2.70 -35.05
C ASN A 98 12.57 3.28 -34.21
N TYR A 99 12.49 3.12 -32.91
CA TYR A 99 13.52 3.53 -31.99
C TYR A 99 14.06 2.33 -31.23
N CYS A 100 15.38 2.14 -31.24
CA CYS A 100 16.04 1.07 -30.50
C CYS A 100 16.89 1.69 -29.39
N LEU A 101 16.56 1.37 -28.15
CA LEU A 101 17.35 1.72 -26.98
C LEU A 101 18.19 0.51 -26.58
N ALA A 102 19.49 0.60 -26.78
CA ALA A 102 20.46 -0.43 -26.40
C ALA A 102 21.15 -0.04 -25.09
N PRO A 103 21.36 -0.97 -24.13
CA PRO A 103 22.15 -0.69 -22.94
C PRO A 103 23.61 -0.41 -23.31
N ASP A 104 24.19 0.65 -22.74
CA ASP A 104 25.62 0.99 -22.88
C ASP A 104 26.21 1.15 -21.48
N VAL A 105 27.06 0.20 -21.08
CA VAL A 105 27.72 0.21 -19.75
C VAL A 105 28.65 1.42 -19.56
N GLU A 106 29.11 2.04 -20.66
CA GLU A 106 29.96 3.22 -20.62
C GLU A 106 29.20 4.54 -20.80
N PHE A 107 27.85 4.49 -20.90
CA PHE A 107 27.03 5.68 -21.17
C PHE A 107 27.29 6.82 -20.17
N ASN A 108 27.35 6.51 -18.89
CA ASN A 108 27.57 7.52 -17.85
C ASN A 108 28.97 8.14 -17.95
N SER A 109 30.00 7.34 -18.09
CA SER A 109 31.39 7.83 -18.22
C SER A 109 31.60 8.67 -19.50
N LYS A 110 31.04 8.24 -20.63
CA LYS A 110 31.06 9.00 -21.89
C LYS A 110 30.31 10.32 -21.78
N ASN A 111 29.16 10.33 -21.07
CA ASN A 111 28.36 11.52 -20.87
C ASN A 111 29.07 12.53 -19.95
N GLU A 112 29.65 12.04 -18.85
CA GLU A 112 30.46 12.87 -17.94
C GLU A 112 31.67 13.50 -18.67
N GLN A 113 32.35 12.73 -19.49
CA GLN A 113 33.45 13.24 -20.28
C GLN A 113 32.98 14.36 -21.24
N LYS A 114 31.89 14.13 -21.99
CA LYS A 114 31.30 15.15 -22.87
C LYS A 114 30.90 16.42 -22.11
N ILE A 115 30.37 16.28 -20.90
CA ILE A 115 30.01 17.44 -20.06
C ILE A 115 31.28 18.19 -19.63
N LYS A 116 32.32 17.48 -19.17
CA LYS A 116 33.61 18.08 -18.82
C LYS A 116 34.24 18.82 -19.97
N GLU A 117 34.27 18.23 -21.16
CA GLU A 117 34.78 18.85 -22.39
C GLU A 117 34.01 20.14 -22.71
N LYS A 118 32.65 20.09 -22.69
CA LYS A 118 31.82 21.28 -22.92
C LYS A 118 32.04 22.38 -21.88
N ILE A 119 32.21 22.02 -20.61
CA ILE A 119 32.50 23.00 -19.54
C ILE A 119 33.90 23.62 -19.79
N ASN A 120 34.88 22.81 -20.11
CA ASN A 120 36.25 23.29 -20.40
C ASN A 120 36.28 24.22 -21.63
N GLU A 121 35.60 23.86 -22.71
CA GLU A 121 35.48 24.72 -23.88
C GLU A 121 34.79 26.05 -23.57
N LYS A 122 33.69 26.02 -22.83
CA LYS A 122 33.01 27.25 -22.41
C LYS A 122 33.86 28.08 -21.47
N SER A 123 34.53 27.43 -20.49
CA SER A 123 35.40 28.12 -19.54
C SER A 123 36.55 28.87 -20.23
N LYS A 124 37.16 28.28 -21.27
CA LYS A 124 38.23 28.90 -22.09
C LYS A 124 37.76 30.13 -22.86
N LYS A 125 36.45 30.19 -23.19
CA LYS A 125 35.86 31.30 -23.97
C LYS A 125 35.35 32.45 -23.10
N LEU A 126 35.27 32.25 -21.78
CA LEU A 126 34.77 33.26 -20.84
C LEU A 126 35.82 34.37 -20.64
N SER A 127 35.40 35.61 -20.77
CA SER A 127 36.17 36.77 -20.36
C SER A 127 36.31 36.82 -18.83
N GLU A 128 37.29 37.51 -18.29
CA GLU A 128 37.46 37.69 -16.84
C GLU A 128 36.22 38.32 -16.19
N LYS A 129 35.59 39.29 -16.86
CA LYS A 129 34.36 39.90 -16.39
C LYS A 129 33.20 38.92 -16.29
N GLU A 130 33.08 37.98 -17.19
CA GLU A 130 32.06 36.92 -17.13
C GLU A 130 32.34 35.91 -16.00
N LYS A 131 33.62 35.56 -15.79
CA LYS A 131 34.01 34.71 -14.65
C LYS A 131 33.70 35.38 -13.31
N GLU A 132 34.07 36.66 -13.15
CA GLU A 132 33.71 37.43 -11.94
C GLU A 132 32.20 37.45 -11.70
N ARG A 133 31.39 37.68 -12.77
CA ARG A 133 29.93 37.64 -12.68
C ARG A 133 29.40 36.27 -12.24
N ILE A 134 29.97 35.17 -12.75
CA ILE A 134 29.56 33.80 -12.35
C ILE A 134 29.89 33.56 -10.87
N ILE A 135 31.08 33.98 -10.41
CA ILE A 135 31.49 33.87 -9.01
C ILE A 135 30.54 34.66 -8.10
N GLU A 136 30.22 35.89 -8.48
CA GLU A 136 29.29 36.76 -7.75
C GLU A 136 27.88 36.16 -7.71
N LEU A 137 27.35 35.65 -8.83
CA LEU A 137 26.06 34.96 -8.88
C LEU A 137 26.03 33.72 -7.96
N THR A 138 27.13 32.95 -7.95
CA THR A 138 27.24 31.77 -7.11
C THR A 138 27.26 32.16 -5.61
N LYS A 139 27.99 33.24 -5.28
CA LYS A 139 28.02 33.77 -3.92
C LYS A 139 26.61 34.26 -3.48
N ASN A 140 25.94 35.02 -4.34
CA ASN A 140 24.60 35.53 -4.08
C ASN A 140 23.57 34.39 -3.96
N LEU A 141 23.70 33.32 -4.77
CA LEU A 141 22.85 32.14 -4.64
C LEU A 141 23.05 31.44 -3.30
N LYS A 142 24.29 31.24 -2.85
CA LYS A 142 24.58 30.68 -1.53
C LYS A 142 24.00 31.54 -0.40
N LEU A 143 24.20 32.84 -0.44
CA LEU A 143 23.63 33.76 0.56
C LEU A 143 22.09 33.71 0.57
N ARG A 144 21.45 33.58 -0.60
CA ARG A 144 19.99 33.42 -0.68
C ARG A 144 19.54 32.07 -0.11
N GLN A 145 20.28 30.98 -0.35
CA GLN A 145 19.96 29.66 0.20
C GLN A 145 20.15 29.58 1.72
N GLU A 146 21.10 30.35 2.27
CA GLU A 146 21.35 30.41 3.71
C GLU A 146 20.40 31.39 4.43
N LYS A 147 19.78 32.31 3.69
CA LYS A 147 18.84 33.29 4.25
C LYS A 147 17.55 32.59 4.67
N GLN A 148 17.22 32.66 5.94
CA GLN A 148 15.93 32.24 6.45
C GLN A 148 14.87 33.24 5.98
N ASP A 149 13.84 32.73 5.30
CA ASP A 149 12.66 33.53 4.95
C ASP A 149 11.86 33.85 6.23
N ASN A 150 11.15 34.96 6.21
CA ASN A 150 10.29 35.32 7.34
C ASN A 150 9.06 34.42 7.39
N PRO A 151 8.93 33.50 8.38
CA PRO A 151 7.81 32.58 8.46
C PRO A 151 6.46 33.28 8.71
N GLU A 152 6.47 34.52 9.19
CA GLU A 152 5.25 35.33 9.42
C GLU A 152 4.53 35.72 8.11
N LEU A 153 5.20 35.61 6.96
CA LEU A 153 4.58 35.86 5.64
C LEU A 153 3.68 34.71 5.16
N LEU A 154 3.81 33.53 5.77
CA LEU A 154 2.99 32.39 5.41
C LEU A 154 1.70 32.37 6.22
N PRO A 155 0.55 32.02 5.59
CA PRO A 155 -0.68 31.80 6.34
C PRO A 155 -0.47 30.65 7.33
N LYS A 156 -0.75 30.89 8.60
CA LYS A 156 -0.61 29.90 9.67
C LYS A 156 -1.95 29.20 9.90
N VAL A 157 -1.95 27.87 9.85
CA VAL A 157 -3.06 27.04 10.33
C VAL A 157 -2.83 26.77 11.82
N THR A 158 -3.87 26.96 12.61
CA THR A 158 -3.81 26.81 14.07
C THR A 158 -4.80 25.78 14.58
N LYS A 159 -4.73 25.41 15.84
CA LYS A 159 -5.72 24.52 16.48
C LYS A 159 -7.16 25.03 16.37
N THR A 160 -7.37 26.35 16.23
CA THR A 160 -8.71 26.94 16.10
C THR A 160 -9.35 26.66 14.75
N ASP A 161 -8.54 26.37 13.72
CA ASP A 161 -9.00 26.03 12.37
C ASP A 161 -9.46 24.56 12.25
N ILE A 162 -9.17 23.73 13.26
CA ILE A 162 -9.61 22.33 13.29
C ILE A 162 -11.14 22.29 13.43
N PRO A 163 -11.88 21.65 12.49
CA PRO A 163 -13.33 21.49 12.60
C PRO A 163 -13.72 20.88 13.95
N LYS A 164 -14.80 21.44 14.55
CA LYS A 164 -15.30 20.94 15.85
C LYS A 164 -15.74 19.48 15.77
N THR A 165 -16.38 19.12 14.66
CA THR A 165 -16.92 17.79 14.42
C THR A 165 -16.40 17.24 13.11
N ARG A 166 -16.29 15.93 12.99
CA ARG A 166 -16.13 15.19 11.74
C ARG A 166 -17.33 14.29 11.55
N SER A 167 -17.91 14.30 10.35
CA SER A 167 -18.88 13.28 9.95
C SER A 167 -18.14 12.06 9.40
N TYR A 168 -18.61 10.88 9.74
CA TYR A 168 -18.14 9.60 9.19
C TYR A 168 -19.26 8.98 8.38
N SER A 169 -18.92 8.24 7.34
CA SER A 169 -19.89 7.36 6.68
C SER A 169 -20.45 6.38 7.70
N GLN A 170 -21.75 6.17 7.64
CA GLN A 170 -22.43 5.25 8.54
C GLN A 170 -23.11 4.16 7.72
N SER A 171 -22.98 2.92 8.18
CA SER A 171 -23.71 1.82 7.56
C SER A 171 -25.20 1.91 7.91
N VAL A 172 -26.02 1.54 6.93
CA VAL A 172 -27.40 1.12 7.18
C VAL A 172 -27.31 -0.39 7.39
N SER A 173 -27.21 -0.83 8.63
CA SER A 173 -27.12 -2.25 8.96
C SER A 173 -28.51 -2.84 9.17
N ILE A 174 -28.77 -4.01 8.58
CA ILE A 174 -29.99 -4.79 8.89
C ILE A 174 -29.75 -5.65 10.13
N ASP A 175 -28.51 -6.02 10.37
CA ASP A 175 -28.02 -6.79 11.50
C ASP A 175 -26.55 -6.47 11.79
N ASP A 176 -26.00 -6.99 12.89
CA ASP A 176 -24.61 -6.73 13.31
C ASP A 176 -23.54 -7.35 12.38
N LYS A 177 -23.94 -7.97 11.28
CA LYS A 177 -23.06 -8.73 10.36
C LYS A 177 -23.06 -8.20 8.94
N ASN A 178 -24.14 -7.53 8.53
CA ASN A 178 -24.31 -6.99 7.18
C ASN A 178 -24.21 -5.47 7.20
N TYR A 179 -23.15 -4.95 6.61
CA TYR A 179 -22.86 -3.52 6.52
C TYR A 179 -23.12 -3.01 5.11
N PHE A 180 -24.15 -2.19 4.96
CA PHE A 180 -24.47 -1.54 3.72
C PHE A 180 -24.23 -0.03 3.81
N TYR A 181 -23.55 0.53 2.79
CA TYR A 181 -23.25 1.95 2.70
C TYR A 181 -23.82 2.51 1.39
N ASN A 182 -24.81 3.40 1.51
CA ASN A 182 -25.28 4.18 0.36
C ASN A 182 -24.34 5.38 0.18
N VAL A 183 -23.45 5.30 -0.79
CA VAL A 183 -22.42 6.31 -1.06
C VAL A 183 -22.21 6.48 -2.56
N GLY A 184 -21.81 7.67 -3.00
CA GLY A 184 -21.62 8.02 -4.41
C GLY A 184 -20.49 7.26 -5.09
N THR A 185 -20.75 6.04 -5.54
CA THR A 185 -19.76 5.15 -6.19
C THR A 185 -19.75 5.24 -7.72
N ASN A 186 -20.53 6.14 -8.31
CA ASN A 186 -20.60 6.36 -9.76
C ASN A 186 -20.98 5.10 -10.57
N GLY A 187 -21.97 4.33 -10.06
CA GLY A 187 -22.48 3.10 -10.74
C GLY A 187 -21.60 1.86 -10.54
N ILE A 188 -20.68 1.90 -9.57
CA ILE A 188 -19.89 0.73 -9.18
C ILE A 188 -20.42 0.21 -7.85
N THR A 189 -20.67 -1.09 -7.75
CA THR A 189 -20.87 -1.79 -6.47
C THR A 189 -19.58 -2.42 -6.01
N TYR A 190 -19.17 -2.07 -4.78
CA TYR A 190 -18.06 -2.71 -4.07
C TYR A 190 -18.62 -3.69 -3.05
N HIS A 191 -18.04 -4.89 -3.04
CA HIS A 191 -18.48 -5.92 -2.11
C HIS A 191 -17.30 -6.60 -1.44
N SER A 192 -17.44 -6.90 -0.15
CA SER A 192 -16.48 -7.71 0.61
C SER A 192 -17.20 -8.71 1.48
N ILE A 193 -16.66 -9.90 1.57
CA ILE A 193 -17.10 -10.93 2.51
C ILE A 193 -15.93 -11.34 3.41
N ILE A 194 -16.24 -11.70 4.65
CA ILE A 194 -15.27 -12.25 5.59
C ILE A 194 -15.71 -13.66 5.95
N LEU A 195 -14.89 -14.62 5.59
CA LEU A 195 -15.07 -16.03 5.82
C LEU A 195 -14.25 -16.44 7.05
N PRO A 196 -14.87 -17.09 8.06
CA PRO A 196 -14.12 -17.63 9.19
C PRO A 196 -13.09 -18.66 8.72
N CYS A 197 -11.89 -18.60 9.31
CA CYS A 197 -10.84 -19.57 9.07
C CYS A 197 -10.45 -20.22 10.40
N SER A 198 -10.34 -21.54 10.41
CA SER A 198 -9.74 -22.27 11.54
C SER A 198 -8.27 -21.87 11.68
N PRO A 199 -7.69 -21.96 12.89
CA PRO A 199 -6.31 -21.57 13.13
C PRO A 199 -5.33 -22.25 12.17
N LEU A 200 -4.48 -21.44 11.55
CA LEU A 200 -3.40 -21.95 10.71
C LEU A 200 -2.22 -22.40 11.56
N THR A 201 -1.58 -23.47 11.16
CA THR A 201 -0.28 -23.88 11.69
C THR A 201 0.80 -22.88 11.28
N LYS A 202 1.98 -22.98 11.88
CA LYS A 202 3.11 -22.10 11.54
C LYS A 202 3.52 -22.20 10.06
N ASP A 203 3.52 -23.42 9.51
CA ASP A 203 3.92 -23.63 8.11
C ASP A 203 2.86 -23.13 7.13
N GLU A 204 1.58 -23.35 7.41
CA GLU A 204 0.49 -22.77 6.64
C GLU A 204 0.50 -21.24 6.70
N PHE A 205 0.79 -20.65 7.87
CA PHE A 205 0.80 -19.18 8.02
C PHE A 205 1.96 -18.53 7.25
N LYS A 206 3.12 -19.20 7.14
CA LYS A 206 4.26 -18.74 6.32
C LYS A 206 3.90 -18.54 4.85
N ILE A 207 2.93 -19.31 4.34
CA ILE A 207 2.46 -19.23 2.96
C ILE A 207 1.07 -18.59 2.83
N ALA A 208 0.50 -18.06 3.92
CA ALA A 208 -0.87 -17.51 3.91
C ALA A 208 -1.07 -16.42 2.86
N SER A 209 -0.11 -15.51 2.69
CA SER A 209 -0.18 -14.48 1.65
C SER A 209 0.04 -15.04 0.24
N LEU A 210 0.85 -16.09 0.08
CA LEU A 210 0.96 -16.80 -1.19
C LEU A 210 -0.36 -17.47 -1.54
N PHE A 211 -1.01 -18.13 -0.56
CA PHE A 211 -2.33 -18.73 -0.74
C PHE A 211 -3.35 -17.71 -1.23
N THR A 212 -3.46 -16.56 -0.59
CA THR A 212 -4.47 -15.55 -0.95
C THR A 212 -4.24 -14.97 -2.34
N ASN A 213 -2.98 -14.77 -2.75
CA ASN A 213 -2.64 -14.31 -4.10
C ASN A 213 -2.90 -15.41 -5.15
N THR A 214 -2.62 -16.67 -4.83
CA THR A 214 -2.84 -17.81 -5.74
C THR A 214 -4.33 -18.14 -5.87
N LEU A 215 -5.11 -18.04 -4.79
CA LEU A 215 -6.54 -18.36 -4.73
C LEU A 215 -7.38 -17.69 -5.83
N THR A 216 -7.05 -16.46 -6.18
CA THR A 216 -7.81 -15.64 -7.14
C THR A 216 -7.38 -15.82 -8.59
N ASP A 217 -6.28 -16.56 -8.83
CA ASP A 217 -5.62 -16.69 -10.14
C ASP A 217 -5.46 -18.15 -10.62
N VAL A 218 -6.14 -19.07 -9.97
CA VAL A 218 -6.20 -20.51 -10.36
C VAL A 218 -7.55 -20.90 -10.92
N GLY A 219 -7.68 -22.14 -11.37
CA GLY A 219 -8.94 -22.71 -11.85
C GLY A 219 -10.00 -22.83 -10.75
N ILE A 220 -11.28 -22.90 -11.13
CA ILE A 220 -12.42 -23.07 -10.23
C ILE A 220 -13.24 -24.28 -10.68
N GLY A 221 -13.29 -25.32 -9.85
CA GLY A 221 -13.98 -26.56 -10.17
C GLY A 221 -13.36 -27.25 -11.38
N LYS A 222 -14.09 -27.31 -12.51
CA LYS A 222 -13.60 -27.89 -13.76
C LYS A 222 -13.07 -26.85 -14.76
N ARG A 223 -13.20 -25.57 -14.47
CA ARG A 223 -12.76 -24.48 -15.34
C ARG A 223 -11.26 -24.24 -15.14
N SER A 224 -10.55 -24.07 -16.26
CA SER A 224 -9.14 -23.67 -16.22
C SER A 224 -8.96 -22.24 -15.69
N TYR A 225 -7.74 -21.86 -15.35
CA TYR A 225 -7.47 -20.49 -14.88
C TYR A 225 -7.77 -19.44 -15.97
N GLU A 226 -7.54 -19.75 -17.26
CA GLU A 226 -7.83 -18.84 -18.36
C GLU A 226 -9.34 -18.62 -18.50
N GLU A 227 -10.14 -19.67 -18.35
CA GLU A 227 -11.61 -19.58 -18.38
C GLU A 227 -12.11 -18.73 -17.19
N VAL A 228 -11.53 -18.93 -16.00
CA VAL A 228 -11.87 -18.14 -14.81
C VAL A 228 -11.50 -16.68 -14.99
N GLN A 229 -10.31 -16.37 -15.51
CA GLN A 229 -9.90 -14.99 -15.79
C GLN A 229 -10.79 -14.29 -16.82
N LYS A 230 -11.26 -15.00 -17.84
CA LYS A 230 -12.24 -14.45 -18.81
C LYS A 230 -13.55 -14.09 -18.11
N ILE A 231 -14.07 -14.97 -17.25
CA ILE A 231 -15.30 -14.72 -16.48
C ILE A 231 -15.09 -13.54 -15.52
N GLN A 232 -13.99 -13.53 -14.75
CA GLN A 232 -13.66 -12.42 -13.85
C GLN A 232 -13.63 -11.09 -14.59
N SER A 233 -12.94 -11.03 -15.74
CA SER A 233 -12.83 -9.82 -16.55
C SER A 233 -14.17 -9.36 -17.14
N ALA A 234 -15.09 -10.27 -17.40
CA ALA A 234 -16.41 -9.95 -17.95
C ALA A 234 -17.40 -9.45 -16.89
N VAL A 235 -17.22 -9.86 -15.62
CA VAL A 235 -18.21 -9.68 -14.56
C VAL A 235 -17.71 -8.71 -13.47
N THR A 236 -16.41 -8.67 -13.20
CA THR A 236 -15.83 -7.92 -12.07
C THR A 236 -14.72 -6.98 -12.52
N GLY A 237 -14.39 -6.02 -11.67
CA GLY A 237 -13.14 -5.22 -11.76
C GLY A 237 -11.96 -5.87 -11.03
N GLY A 238 -11.98 -7.22 -10.90
CA GLY A 238 -11.00 -8.03 -10.19
C GLY A 238 -11.51 -8.54 -8.84
N ILE A 239 -10.97 -9.69 -8.44
CA ILE A 239 -11.21 -10.28 -7.10
C ILE A 239 -9.88 -10.28 -6.36
N SER A 240 -9.88 -9.85 -5.11
CA SER A 240 -8.72 -9.89 -4.23
C SER A 240 -9.06 -10.62 -2.94
N ALA A 241 -8.08 -11.31 -2.37
CA ALA A 241 -8.22 -12.02 -1.11
C ALA A 241 -7.06 -11.67 -0.16
N ASN A 242 -7.34 -11.57 1.13
CA ASN A 242 -6.32 -11.41 2.16
C ASN A 242 -6.81 -11.96 3.50
N PHE A 243 -5.92 -12.49 4.29
CA PHE A 243 -6.23 -12.82 5.68
C PHE A 243 -6.24 -11.57 6.55
N ILE A 244 -7.17 -11.52 7.49
CA ILE A 244 -7.29 -10.47 8.49
C ILE A 244 -7.35 -11.08 9.88
N LEU A 245 -6.77 -10.38 10.86
CA LEU A 245 -6.87 -10.70 12.28
C LEU A 245 -7.92 -9.79 12.91
N ILE A 246 -9.01 -10.37 13.39
CA ILE A 246 -10.13 -9.67 14.01
C ILE A 246 -9.97 -9.77 15.54
N PRO A 247 -9.82 -8.67 16.26
CA PRO A 247 -9.64 -8.70 17.70
C PRO A 247 -10.90 -9.15 18.44
N ASN A 248 -10.72 -9.85 19.55
CA ASN A 248 -11.80 -10.09 20.52
C ASN A 248 -12.17 -8.78 21.25
N GLU A 249 -13.18 -8.84 22.12
CA GLU A 249 -13.65 -7.65 22.84
C GLU A 249 -12.59 -7.03 23.76
N GLU A 250 -11.74 -7.85 24.36
CA GLU A 250 -10.68 -7.44 25.28
C GLU A 250 -9.37 -7.08 24.59
N GLN A 251 -9.27 -7.17 23.26
CA GLN A 251 -8.03 -6.97 22.49
C GLN A 251 -6.87 -7.90 22.93
N SER A 252 -7.22 -9.03 23.59
CA SER A 252 -6.25 -9.99 24.14
C SER A 252 -5.91 -11.11 23.16
N SER A 253 -6.82 -11.40 22.24
CA SER A 253 -6.66 -12.42 21.21
C SER A 253 -7.30 -11.99 19.90
N HIS A 254 -6.92 -12.65 18.80
CA HIS A 254 -7.43 -12.37 17.46
C HIS A 254 -7.92 -13.64 16.81
N SER A 255 -8.99 -13.54 16.06
CA SER A 255 -9.52 -14.60 15.22
C SER A 255 -9.10 -14.38 13.77
N LEU A 256 -8.92 -15.47 13.02
CA LEU A 256 -8.51 -15.40 11.62
C LEU A 256 -9.72 -15.42 10.70
N GLY A 257 -9.77 -14.47 9.78
CA GLY A 257 -10.77 -14.42 8.71
C GLY A 257 -10.12 -14.25 7.34
N LEU A 258 -10.68 -14.92 6.33
CA LEU A 258 -10.34 -14.64 4.92
C LEU A 258 -11.30 -13.57 4.41
N LYS A 259 -10.77 -12.41 4.10
CA LYS A 259 -11.50 -11.31 3.45
C LYS A 259 -11.34 -11.44 1.94
N ILE A 260 -12.47 -11.54 1.22
CA ILE A 260 -12.51 -11.49 -0.25
C ILE A 260 -13.22 -10.20 -0.63
N THR A 261 -12.63 -9.44 -1.53
CA THR A 261 -13.15 -8.14 -2.00
C THR A 261 -13.22 -8.12 -3.51
N SER A 262 -14.30 -7.58 -4.04
CA SER A 262 -14.49 -7.37 -5.47
C SER A 262 -15.30 -6.10 -5.74
N LYS A 263 -15.33 -5.67 -6.99
CA LYS A 263 -16.16 -4.58 -7.49
C LYS A 263 -16.72 -4.94 -8.86
N SER A 264 -17.88 -4.42 -9.18
CA SER A 264 -18.51 -4.59 -10.51
C SER A 264 -19.35 -3.37 -10.87
N LEU A 265 -19.80 -3.28 -12.11
CA LEU A 265 -20.94 -2.43 -12.42
C LEU A 265 -22.20 -3.02 -11.76
N GLU A 266 -23.17 -2.18 -11.42
CA GLU A 266 -24.40 -2.57 -10.71
C GLU A 266 -25.15 -3.71 -11.41
N GLU A 267 -25.14 -3.75 -12.75
CA GLU A 267 -25.77 -4.80 -13.53
C GLU A 267 -25.19 -6.21 -13.30
N ASN A 268 -23.91 -6.31 -12.92
CA ASN A 268 -23.18 -7.56 -12.71
C ASN A 268 -23.02 -7.93 -11.21
N GLU A 269 -23.71 -7.24 -10.32
CA GLU A 269 -23.58 -7.39 -8.88
C GLU A 269 -23.82 -8.84 -8.41
N LYS A 270 -24.85 -9.49 -8.93
CA LYS A 270 -25.19 -10.87 -8.55
C LYS A 270 -24.12 -11.87 -9.00
N GLU A 271 -23.72 -11.79 -10.25
CA GLU A 271 -22.71 -12.68 -10.85
C GLU A 271 -21.35 -12.49 -10.15
N MET A 272 -21.00 -11.26 -9.76
CA MET A 272 -19.81 -10.98 -8.97
C MET A 272 -19.84 -11.71 -7.62
N GLN A 273 -20.95 -11.63 -6.88
CA GLN A 273 -21.08 -12.29 -5.58
C GLN A 273 -20.99 -13.82 -5.70
N GLU A 274 -21.67 -14.39 -6.69
CA GLU A 274 -21.61 -15.84 -6.95
C GLU A 274 -20.17 -16.26 -7.23
N LEU A 275 -19.43 -15.50 -8.04
CA LEU A 275 -18.04 -15.77 -8.37
C LEU A 275 -17.10 -15.66 -7.17
N MET A 276 -17.32 -14.67 -6.28
CA MET A 276 -16.54 -14.53 -5.03
C MET A 276 -16.67 -15.76 -4.13
N ILE A 277 -17.90 -16.24 -3.91
CA ILE A 277 -18.17 -17.44 -3.11
C ILE A 277 -17.61 -18.69 -3.80
N GLU A 278 -17.77 -18.79 -5.12
CA GLU A 278 -17.26 -19.92 -5.89
C GLU A 278 -15.73 -19.98 -5.84
N THR A 279 -15.05 -18.82 -5.93
CA THR A 279 -13.59 -18.71 -5.75
C THR A 279 -13.15 -19.27 -4.41
N ALA A 280 -13.79 -18.85 -3.31
CA ALA A 280 -13.46 -19.34 -1.99
C ALA A 280 -13.67 -20.85 -1.82
N LYS A 281 -14.75 -21.37 -2.39
CA LYS A 281 -15.20 -22.76 -2.18
C LYS A 281 -14.54 -23.75 -3.10
N ASN A 282 -14.40 -23.39 -4.38
CA ASN A 282 -14.12 -24.33 -5.47
C ASN A 282 -12.80 -24.06 -6.19
N ALA A 283 -11.97 -23.10 -5.74
CA ALA A 283 -10.63 -22.94 -6.31
C ALA A 283 -9.84 -24.24 -6.24
N THR A 284 -9.05 -24.55 -7.26
CA THR A 284 -8.29 -25.79 -7.36
C THR A 284 -6.82 -25.52 -7.66
N PHE A 285 -5.94 -26.15 -6.92
CA PHE A 285 -4.49 -26.04 -7.08
C PHE A 285 -3.90 -27.23 -7.85
N SER A 286 -4.72 -27.95 -8.62
CA SER A 286 -4.33 -29.14 -9.39
C SER A 286 -3.41 -28.82 -10.57
N ASP A 287 -3.50 -27.61 -11.15
CA ASP A 287 -2.57 -27.12 -12.16
C ASP A 287 -1.26 -26.67 -11.49
N LYS A 288 -0.34 -27.63 -11.34
CA LYS A 288 0.93 -27.41 -10.65
C LYS A 288 1.85 -26.43 -11.37
N ASP A 289 1.80 -26.39 -12.70
CA ASP A 289 2.59 -25.47 -13.50
C ASP A 289 2.12 -24.03 -13.24
N ARG A 290 0.81 -23.80 -13.24
CA ARG A 290 0.24 -22.51 -12.88
C ARG A 290 0.59 -22.08 -11.46
N VAL A 291 0.48 -22.97 -10.49
CA VAL A 291 0.82 -22.70 -9.08
C VAL A 291 2.31 -22.32 -8.93
N LYS A 292 3.19 -23.03 -9.61
CA LYS A 292 4.63 -22.73 -9.64
C LYS A 292 4.91 -21.36 -10.31
N ASP A 293 4.27 -21.08 -11.43
CA ASP A 293 4.42 -19.79 -12.14
C ASP A 293 3.99 -18.62 -11.26
N MET A 294 2.88 -18.77 -10.52
CA MET A 294 2.40 -17.77 -9.56
C MET A 294 3.41 -17.55 -8.44
N LEU A 295 3.96 -18.61 -7.84
CA LEU A 295 5.00 -18.51 -6.81
C LEU A 295 6.23 -17.74 -7.30
N ASN A 296 6.73 -18.08 -8.49
CA ASN A 296 7.91 -17.44 -9.07
C ASN A 296 7.65 -15.98 -9.41
N PHE A 297 6.46 -15.66 -9.93
CA PHE A 297 6.04 -14.30 -10.20
C PHE A 297 5.99 -13.46 -8.90
N ILE A 298 5.33 -13.97 -7.87
CA ILE A 298 5.20 -13.30 -6.56
C ILE A 298 6.59 -13.12 -5.93
N SER A 299 7.46 -14.13 -5.94
CA SER A 299 8.83 -14.06 -5.40
C SER A 299 9.62 -12.95 -6.10
N SER A 300 9.60 -12.89 -7.43
CA SER A 300 10.28 -11.85 -8.20
C SER A 300 9.75 -10.44 -7.91
N ASP A 301 8.45 -10.28 -7.73
CA ASP A 301 7.83 -8.98 -7.43
C ASP A 301 8.17 -8.48 -6.02
N ILE A 302 8.13 -9.37 -5.04
CA ILE A 302 8.51 -9.08 -3.66
C ILE A 302 9.98 -8.66 -3.57
N GLU A 303 10.88 -9.36 -4.23
CA GLU A 303 12.32 -9.02 -4.25
C GLU A 303 12.58 -7.62 -4.82
N LYS A 304 11.88 -7.24 -5.90
CA LYS A 304 11.96 -5.88 -6.46
C LYS A 304 11.45 -4.82 -5.51
N SER A 305 10.40 -5.14 -4.74
CA SER A 305 9.77 -4.22 -3.79
C SER A 305 10.59 -4.02 -2.51
N LEU A 306 11.52 -4.92 -2.19
CA LEU A 306 12.28 -4.93 -0.94
C LEU A 306 13.05 -3.61 -0.71
N ILE A 307 13.76 -3.12 -1.74
CA ILE A 307 14.54 -1.86 -1.64
C ILE A 307 13.62 -0.65 -1.52
N GLN A 308 12.42 -0.68 -2.10
CA GLN A 308 11.47 0.42 -1.98
C GLN A 308 10.81 0.47 -0.60
N ASN A 309 10.57 -0.69 0.00
CA ASN A 309 9.84 -0.86 1.26
C ASN A 309 10.75 -1.18 2.46
N GLY A 310 12.07 -1.08 2.33
CA GLY A 310 13.03 -1.50 3.36
C GLY A 310 12.75 -0.90 4.74
N HIS A 311 12.32 0.36 4.83
CA HIS A 311 11.96 1.00 6.11
C HIS A 311 10.71 0.39 6.75
N ILE A 312 9.71 -0.01 5.96
CA ILE A 312 8.49 -0.68 6.47
C ILE A 312 8.87 -2.07 6.99
N LEU A 313 9.69 -2.79 6.24
CA LEU A 313 10.14 -4.14 6.60
C LEU A 313 11.03 -4.13 7.85
N SER A 314 11.96 -3.18 7.97
CA SER A 314 12.78 -3.05 9.19
C SER A 314 11.95 -2.64 10.40
N MET A 315 10.96 -1.74 10.26
CA MET A 315 10.01 -1.41 11.34
C MET A 315 9.16 -2.63 11.75
N SER A 316 8.68 -3.41 10.79
CA SER A 316 7.90 -4.63 11.07
C SER A 316 8.75 -5.64 11.82
N ASN A 317 9.98 -5.87 11.37
CA ASN A 317 10.89 -6.82 12.00
C ASN A 317 11.36 -6.39 13.39
N ALA A 318 11.60 -5.09 13.64
CA ALA A 318 11.87 -4.57 14.98
C ALA A 318 10.67 -4.79 15.91
N ALA A 319 9.44 -4.53 15.44
CA ALA A 319 8.21 -4.77 16.20
C ALA A 319 7.96 -6.26 16.48
N ALA A 320 8.30 -7.15 15.55
CA ALA A 320 8.15 -8.60 15.68
C ALA A 320 8.97 -9.20 16.84
N GLN A 321 9.97 -8.47 17.32
CA GLN A 321 10.79 -8.84 18.48
C GLN A 321 10.18 -8.38 19.82
N ILE A 322 9.03 -7.70 19.81
CA ILE A 322 8.40 -7.13 21.01
C ILE A 322 7.19 -7.93 21.45
N ASN A 323 6.34 -8.35 20.51
CA ASN A 323 5.11 -9.06 20.84
C ASN A 323 4.68 -10.04 19.74
N ASN A 324 3.87 -11.02 20.13
CA ASN A 324 3.47 -12.13 19.28
C ASN A 324 2.58 -11.71 18.10
N ILE A 325 1.80 -10.64 18.23
CA ILE A 325 0.97 -10.11 17.13
C ILE A 325 1.88 -9.62 16.01
N SER A 326 2.87 -8.79 16.36
CA SER A 326 3.84 -8.27 15.39
C SER A 326 4.69 -9.40 14.80
N ALA A 327 5.09 -10.40 15.60
CA ALA A 327 5.80 -11.59 15.11
C ALA A 327 4.95 -12.35 14.08
N THR A 328 3.66 -12.55 14.36
CA THR A 328 2.73 -13.20 13.44
C THR A 328 2.58 -12.42 12.13
N ASN A 329 2.42 -11.09 12.22
CA ASN A 329 2.31 -10.22 11.05
C ASN A 329 3.58 -10.21 10.18
N ASP A 330 4.77 -10.34 10.79
CA ASP A 330 6.05 -10.41 10.04
C ASP A 330 6.17 -11.69 9.21
N TYR A 331 5.59 -12.80 9.65
CA TYR A 331 5.46 -14.01 8.84
C TYR A 331 4.45 -13.89 7.71
N ALA A 332 3.43 -13.04 7.85
CA ALA A 332 2.41 -12.85 6.81
C ALA A 332 2.83 -11.87 5.72
N SER A 333 3.60 -10.82 6.05
CA SER A 333 3.90 -9.73 5.11
C SER A 333 5.23 -9.02 5.36
N GLY A 334 6.00 -9.40 6.37
CA GLY A 334 7.27 -8.80 6.71
C GLY A 334 8.47 -9.48 6.05
N ILE A 335 9.65 -9.26 6.60
CA ILE A 335 10.89 -9.79 6.04
C ILE A 335 11.00 -11.31 6.14
N ASN A 336 10.39 -11.91 7.17
CA ASN A 336 10.31 -13.37 7.28
C ASN A 336 9.43 -13.97 6.17
N PHE A 337 8.35 -13.31 5.76
CA PHE A 337 7.56 -13.72 4.60
C PHE A 337 8.40 -13.70 3.32
N ILE A 338 9.13 -12.61 3.06
CA ILE A 338 10.00 -12.47 1.88
C ILE A 338 11.03 -13.58 1.85
N THR A 339 11.75 -13.78 2.95
CA THR A 339 12.80 -14.80 3.04
C THR A 339 12.26 -16.22 2.83
N ASN A 340 11.09 -16.53 3.40
CA ASN A 340 10.44 -17.84 3.23
C ASN A 340 9.98 -18.06 1.79
N THR A 341 9.41 -17.03 1.15
CA THR A 341 8.95 -17.09 -0.25
C THR A 341 10.11 -17.29 -1.22
N SER A 342 11.19 -16.53 -1.06
CA SER A 342 12.41 -16.68 -1.87
C SER A 342 13.03 -18.09 -1.73
N LYS A 343 13.11 -18.60 -0.50
CA LYS A 343 13.61 -19.97 -0.26
C LYS A 343 12.72 -21.02 -0.90
N LEU A 344 11.41 -20.90 -0.78
CA LEU A 344 10.45 -21.83 -1.38
C LEU A 344 10.59 -21.80 -2.91
N SER A 345 10.57 -20.62 -3.54
CA SER A 345 10.73 -20.45 -4.99
C SER A 345 12.05 -21.06 -5.50
N ASN A 346 13.18 -20.81 -4.82
CA ASN A 346 14.49 -21.34 -5.19
C ASN A 346 14.62 -22.86 -5.05
N ASN A 347 13.77 -23.49 -4.28
CA ASN A 347 13.80 -24.94 -4.03
C ASN A 347 12.60 -25.68 -4.62
N ILE A 348 11.67 -25.01 -5.27
CA ILE A 348 10.37 -25.55 -5.68
C ILE A 348 10.48 -26.80 -6.57
N ASP A 349 11.55 -26.92 -7.35
CA ASP A 349 11.82 -28.08 -8.23
C ASP A 349 12.58 -29.23 -7.54
N LYS A 350 12.85 -29.10 -6.23
CA LYS A 350 13.66 -30.08 -5.49
C LYS A 350 12.80 -30.82 -4.45
N ASN A 351 13.11 -32.10 -4.23
CA ASN A 351 12.62 -32.88 -3.07
C ASN A 351 11.11 -32.85 -2.83
N ASN A 352 10.29 -32.87 -3.87
CA ASN A 352 8.82 -32.80 -3.81
C ASN A 352 8.29 -31.49 -3.16
N GLU A 353 9.07 -30.40 -3.17
CA GLU A 353 8.64 -29.12 -2.58
C GLU A 353 7.36 -28.57 -3.23
N LEU A 354 7.18 -28.77 -4.55
CA LEU A 354 5.96 -28.35 -5.24
C LEU A 354 4.73 -29.11 -4.73
N GLU A 355 4.85 -30.43 -4.53
CA GLU A 355 3.80 -31.27 -3.96
C GLU A 355 3.44 -30.80 -2.55
N ASN A 356 4.43 -30.62 -1.69
CA ASN A 356 4.26 -30.14 -0.32
C ASN A 356 3.59 -28.75 -0.30
N TYR A 357 3.99 -27.86 -1.22
CA TYR A 357 3.40 -26.53 -1.33
C TYR A 357 1.92 -26.59 -1.73
N VAL A 358 1.57 -27.42 -2.73
CA VAL A 358 0.19 -27.65 -3.15
C VAL A 358 -0.65 -28.27 -2.01
N GLU A 359 -0.10 -29.22 -1.25
CA GLU A 359 -0.77 -29.81 -0.08
C GLU A 359 -1.06 -28.76 1.00
N LEU A 360 -0.13 -27.86 1.26
CA LEU A 360 -0.35 -26.75 2.20
C LEU A 360 -1.43 -25.78 1.70
N LEU A 361 -1.47 -25.46 0.40
CA LEU A 361 -2.54 -24.63 -0.17
C LEU A 361 -3.92 -25.28 -0.02
N GLU A 362 -4.05 -26.58 -0.29
CA GLU A 362 -5.30 -27.32 -0.09
C GLU A 362 -5.67 -27.43 1.40
N SER A 363 -4.68 -27.58 2.29
CA SER A 363 -4.90 -27.61 3.74
C SER A 363 -5.45 -26.27 4.26
N ILE A 364 -4.90 -25.14 3.81
CA ILE A 364 -5.41 -23.82 4.17
C ILE A 364 -6.84 -23.65 3.66
N LYS A 365 -7.11 -24.03 2.39
CA LYS A 365 -8.46 -23.95 1.80
C LYS A 365 -9.48 -24.75 2.61
N ALA A 366 -9.12 -25.97 3.05
CA ALA A 366 -9.99 -26.84 3.85
C ALA A 366 -10.37 -26.24 5.23
N LYS A 367 -9.59 -25.28 5.73
CA LYS A 367 -9.82 -24.57 7.00
C LYS A 367 -10.75 -23.37 6.86
N ILE A 368 -11.09 -22.96 5.65
CA ILE A 368 -11.96 -21.81 5.39
C ILE A 368 -13.41 -22.28 5.37
N ASN A 369 -14.23 -21.71 6.24
CA ASN A 369 -15.66 -21.91 6.16
C ASN A 369 -16.24 -21.03 5.02
N PRO A 370 -16.85 -21.61 3.96
CA PRO A 370 -17.33 -20.87 2.83
C PRO A 370 -18.60 -20.03 3.10
N ILE A 371 -19.12 -20.05 4.33
CA ILE A 371 -20.26 -19.24 4.76
C ILE A 371 -19.75 -17.95 5.38
N PRO A 372 -20.02 -16.77 4.82
CA PRO A 372 -19.54 -15.51 5.36
C PRO A 372 -20.08 -15.24 6.78
N SER A 373 -19.24 -14.66 7.65
CA SER A 373 -19.65 -14.13 8.95
C SER A 373 -19.91 -12.64 8.92
N PHE A 374 -19.28 -11.91 8.00
CA PHE A 374 -19.54 -10.50 7.77
C PHE A 374 -19.62 -10.22 6.28
N SER A 375 -20.46 -9.27 5.88
CA SER A 375 -20.45 -8.68 4.56
C SER A 375 -20.42 -7.16 4.61
N PHE A 376 -19.82 -6.60 3.59
CA PHE A 376 -19.76 -5.18 3.33
C PHE A 376 -20.23 -4.94 1.90
N THR A 377 -21.06 -3.92 1.71
CA THR A 377 -21.47 -3.43 0.39
C THR A 377 -21.44 -1.91 0.40
N ALA A 378 -20.86 -1.32 -0.63
CA ALA A 378 -20.96 0.11 -0.91
C ALA A 378 -21.45 0.32 -2.34
N SER A 379 -22.56 1.04 -2.50
CA SER A 379 -23.21 1.29 -3.79
C SER A 379 -23.90 2.67 -3.78
N SER A 380 -24.13 3.22 -4.95
CA SER A 380 -24.99 4.41 -5.16
C SER A 380 -26.47 4.11 -5.20
N THR A 381 -26.85 2.83 -5.29
CA THR A 381 -28.25 2.38 -5.22
C THR A 381 -28.70 2.17 -3.79
N ASP A 382 -30.00 2.28 -3.55
CA ASP A 382 -30.58 2.00 -2.23
C ASP A 382 -30.54 0.50 -1.90
N MET A 383 -30.40 0.18 -0.61
CA MET A 383 -30.34 -1.19 -0.11
C MET A 383 -31.56 -2.04 -0.53
N THR A 384 -32.74 -1.43 -0.66
CA THR A 384 -33.97 -2.08 -1.09
C THR A 384 -33.93 -2.54 -2.55
N GLU A 385 -33.06 -1.93 -3.36
CA GLU A 385 -32.84 -2.27 -4.76
C GLU A 385 -31.65 -3.20 -4.95
N SER A 386 -30.79 -3.33 -3.91
CA SER A 386 -29.62 -4.20 -3.95
C SER A 386 -30.06 -5.67 -4.00
N LYS A 387 -29.53 -6.39 -4.98
CA LYS A 387 -29.78 -7.84 -5.20
C LYS A 387 -28.93 -8.71 -4.26
N ILE A 388 -28.27 -8.11 -3.27
CA ILE A 388 -27.38 -8.79 -2.34
C ILE A 388 -28.20 -9.53 -1.27
N ASN A 389 -28.30 -10.83 -1.41
CA ASN A 389 -28.94 -11.72 -0.45
C ASN A 389 -27.94 -12.76 0.08
N PHE A 390 -27.05 -12.36 1.02
CA PHE A 390 -26.37 -13.36 1.83
C PHE A 390 -27.31 -13.82 2.95
N GLN A 391 -27.83 -15.03 2.80
CA GLN A 391 -28.51 -15.70 3.91
C GLN A 391 -27.43 -16.26 4.85
N PHE A 392 -27.11 -15.53 5.91
CA PHE A 392 -26.32 -16.05 7.02
C PHE A 392 -27.14 -17.07 7.81
N LYS A 393 -27.13 -18.32 7.34
CA LYS A 393 -28.03 -19.37 7.85
C LYS A 393 -27.67 -19.95 9.20
N ASN A 394 -26.51 -19.63 9.80
CA ASN A 394 -26.10 -20.28 11.05
C ASN A 394 -25.52 -19.29 12.06
N LYS A 395 -26.03 -19.35 13.29
CA LYS A 395 -25.47 -18.71 14.49
C LYS A 395 -24.11 -19.29 14.92
N ASP A 396 -23.70 -20.43 14.34
CA ASP A 396 -22.55 -21.24 14.79
C ASP A 396 -21.24 -21.01 13.99
N ASN A 397 -21.19 -20.01 13.12
CA ASN A 397 -19.96 -19.62 12.42
C ASN A 397 -19.05 -18.80 13.35
N ALA A 398 -18.63 -19.41 14.46
CA ALA A 398 -17.71 -18.76 15.37
C ALA A 398 -16.31 -18.67 14.76
N PHE A 399 -15.74 -17.48 14.84
CA PHE A 399 -14.32 -17.31 14.58
C PHE A 399 -13.50 -18.07 15.65
N CYS A 400 -12.46 -18.77 15.20
CA CYS A 400 -11.53 -19.43 16.10
C CYS A 400 -10.32 -18.53 16.35
N THR A 401 -9.85 -18.50 17.58
CA THR A 401 -8.65 -17.74 17.95
C THR A 401 -7.41 -18.30 17.25
N GLN A 402 -6.66 -17.46 16.54
CA GLN A 402 -5.39 -17.78 15.92
C GLN A 402 -4.30 -17.86 17.00
N ASN A 403 -3.51 -18.93 16.98
CA ASN A 403 -2.32 -19.03 17.81
C ASN A 403 -1.24 -18.09 17.26
N TYR A 404 -0.63 -17.30 18.14
CA TYR A 404 0.47 -16.42 17.76
C TYR A 404 1.79 -17.17 17.70
N PHE A 405 2.74 -16.57 16.97
CA PHE A 405 4.10 -17.08 16.90
C PHE A 405 4.96 -16.52 18.01
N ASP A 406 6.00 -17.29 18.38
CA ASP A 406 6.94 -16.88 19.40
C ASP A 406 7.80 -15.70 18.94
N ILE A 407 8.10 -14.83 19.88
CA ILE A 407 8.97 -13.66 19.68
C ILE A 407 10.40 -14.16 19.43
N GLN A 408 11.07 -13.57 18.45
CA GLN A 408 12.51 -13.76 18.26
C GLN A 408 13.24 -12.58 18.93
N GLU A 409 13.88 -12.82 20.06
CA GLU A 409 14.48 -11.75 20.90
C GLU A 409 15.84 -11.22 20.39
N GLU A 410 16.22 -11.46 19.14
CA GLU A 410 17.52 -11.10 18.60
C GLU A 410 17.41 -9.90 17.63
N SER A 411 18.17 -8.84 17.85
CA SER A 411 18.32 -7.76 16.87
C SER A 411 18.99 -8.28 15.60
N ILE A 412 18.30 -8.15 14.45
CA ILE A 412 18.73 -8.76 13.18
C ILE A 412 19.13 -7.67 12.20
N GLY A 413 20.30 -7.86 11.60
CA GLY A 413 20.78 -7.11 10.43
C GLY A 413 20.60 -7.97 9.17
N TRP A 414 19.75 -7.53 8.26
CA TRP A 414 19.43 -8.22 7.01
C TRP A 414 20.27 -7.68 5.86
N ILE A 415 20.98 -8.57 5.17
CA ILE A 415 21.84 -8.22 4.04
C ILE A 415 21.07 -8.37 2.74
N THR A 416 21.14 -7.33 1.91
CA THR A 416 20.53 -7.25 0.60
C THR A 416 21.48 -6.59 -0.41
N GLY A 417 21.07 -6.48 -1.67
CA GLY A 417 21.79 -5.70 -2.69
C GLY A 417 21.67 -4.17 -2.55
N ALA A 418 21.13 -3.65 -1.44
CA ALA A 418 20.98 -2.21 -1.23
C ALA A 418 22.33 -1.53 -1.00
N GLN A 419 22.47 -0.29 -1.48
CA GLN A 419 23.66 0.55 -1.21
C GLN A 419 23.48 1.49 -0.02
N VAL A 420 22.34 1.44 0.61
CA VAL A 420 21.88 2.29 1.71
C VAL A 420 21.33 1.44 2.85
N THR A 421 21.11 2.04 4.01
CA THR A 421 20.51 1.37 5.16
C THR A 421 19.05 1.78 5.37
N TYR A 422 18.31 0.92 6.06
CA TYR A 422 16.97 1.15 6.58
C TYR A 422 17.01 0.73 8.06
N CYS A 423 17.25 1.70 8.93
CA CYS A 423 17.33 1.47 10.37
C CYS A 423 15.96 1.59 11.01
N ALA A 424 15.63 0.70 11.95
CA ALA A 424 14.43 0.80 12.76
C ALA A 424 14.70 0.43 14.22
N GLU A 425 14.03 1.14 15.13
CA GLU A 425 14.02 0.87 16.57
C GLU A 425 12.59 0.91 17.06
N ALA A 426 12.15 -0.11 17.82
CA ALA A 426 10.80 -0.25 18.32
C ALA A 426 10.75 -0.40 19.84
N PHE A 427 9.73 0.17 20.46
CA PHE A 427 9.47 0.15 21.91
C PHE A 427 8.09 -0.42 22.18
N PRO A 428 7.92 -1.25 23.23
CA PRO A 428 6.59 -1.70 23.65
C PRO A 428 5.78 -0.51 24.19
N THR A 429 4.54 -0.40 23.74
CA THR A 429 3.61 0.65 24.16
C THR A 429 2.20 0.09 24.37
N VAL A 430 1.18 0.84 24.02
CA VAL A 430 -0.23 0.59 24.33
C VAL A 430 -1.10 0.48 23.09
N ASP A 431 -2.26 -0.14 23.25
CA ASP A 431 -3.29 -0.23 22.22
C ASP A 431 -4.07 1.09 22.01
N PHE A 432 -4.95 1.07 21.01
CA PHE A 432 -5.75 2.21 20.60
C PHE A 432 -6.65 2.78 21.71
N PHE A 433 -7.13 1.95 22.63
CA PHE A 433 -8.08 2.36 23.67
C PHE A 433 -7.42 2.96 24.90
N HIS A 434 -6.13 2.82 25.05
CA HIS A 434 -5.38 3.33 26.19
C HIS A 434 -5.31 4.87 26.19
N ASN A 435 -5.33 5.46 27.38
CA ASN A 435 -5.31 6.92 27.54
C ASN A 435 -4.03 7.59 26.97
N ASP A 436 -2.93 6.90 26.94
CA ASP A 436 -1.62 7.42 26.47
C ASP A 436 -1.48 7.34 24.94
N ALA A 437 -2.34 6.59 24.22
CA ALA A 437 -2.22 6.39 22.78
C ALA A 437 -2.30 7.70 21.96
N PRO A 438 -3.19 8.67 22.28
CA PRO A 438 -3.22 9.98 21.61
C PRO A 438 -1.92 10.76 21.77
N ALA A 439 -1.39 10.84 23.00
CA ALA A 439 -0.14 11.55 23.27
C ALA A 439 1.06 10.91 22.56
N LEU A 440 1.14 9.57 22.54
CA LEU A 440 2.18 8.85 21.78
C LEU A 440 2.08 9.13 20.27
N SER A 441 0.86 9.22 19.72
CA SER A 441 0.67 9.56 18.30
C SER A 441 1.17 10.96 17.98
N VAL A 442 0.85 11.95 18.83
CA VAL A 442 1.32 13.33 18.69
C VAL A 442 2.83 13.42 18.88
N LEU A 443 3.39 12.68 19.86
CA LEU A 443 4.84 12.62 20.10
C LEU A 443 5.59 12.12 18.85
N GLY A 444 5.07 11.12 18.14
CA GLY A 444 5.66 10.65 16.89
C GLY A 444 5.78 11.75 15.83
N ALA A 445 4.74 12.56 15.66
CA ALA A 445 4.74 13.68 14.72
C ALA A 445 5.74 14.78 15.17
N VAL A 446 5.76 15.10 16.47
CA VAL A 446 6.68 16.10 17.05
C VAL A 446 8.15 15.66 16.91
N LEU A 447 8.48 14.42 17.23
CA LEU A 447 9.83 13.87 17.05
C LEU A 447 10.28 13.88 15.60
N ARG A 448 9.39 13.52 14.67
CA ARG A 448 9.67 13.53 13.24
C ARG A 448 10.10 14.90 12.76
N ASN A 449 9.30 15.93 13.02
CA ASN A 449 9.50 17.28 12.48
C ASN A 449 10.47 18.12 13.33
N GLY A 450 10.39 17.99 14.65
CA GLY A 450 11.18 18.80 15.57
C GLY A 450 12.64 18.36 15.72
N TYR A 451 12.97 17.10 15.44
CA TYR A 451 14.34 16.61 15.60
C TYR A 451 14.83 15.71 14.44
N LEU A 452 14.11 14.61 14.16
CA LEU A 452 14.61 13.55 13.27
C LEU A 452 14.82 14.03 11.83
N HIS A 453 13.94 14.89 11.32
CA HIS A 453 14.08 15.43 9.98
C HIS A 453 15.42 16.17 9.82
N THR A 454 15.75 17.07 10.72
CA THR A 454 17.00 17.85 10.66
C THR A 454 18.23 16.95 10.90
N ALA A 455 18.18 16.06 11.90
CA ALA A 455 19.34 15.24 12.25
C ALA A 455 19.66 14.18 11.19
N ILE A 456 18.63 13.47 10.70
CA ILE A 456 18.81 12.29 9.86
C ILE A 456 18.73 12.64 8.36
N ARG A 457 17.80 13.51 7.96
CA ARG A 457 17.65 13.87 6.55
C ARG A 457 18.56 15.00 6.14
N GLU A 458 18.46 16.18 6.80
CA GLU A 458 19.20 17.37 6.36
C GLU A 458 20.72 17.24 6.62
N LYS A 459 21.10 16.81 7.83
CA LYS A 459 22.51 16.66 8.22
C LYS A 459 23.06 15.27 7.89
N GLY A 460 22.23 14.24 8.05
CA GLY A 460 22.63 12.84 7.87
C GLY A 460 22.60 12.36 6.44
N GLY A 461 21.87 13.02 5.53
CA GLY A 461 21.80 12.69 4.12
C GLY A 461 20.82 11.56 3.77
N ALA A 462 20.00 11.08 4.71
CA ALA A 462 18.95 10.12 4.45
C ALA A 462 17.82 10.75 3.61
N TYR A 463 17.13 9.94 2.82
CA TYR A 463 15.97 10.42 2.06
C TYR A 463 14.78 10.76 2.95
N GLY A 464 14.61 10.04 4.06
CA GLY A 464 13.55 10.29 5.03
C GLY A 464 13.81 9.65 6.38
N SER A 465 13.06 10.11 7.38
CA SER A 465 13.08 9.55 8.74
C SER A 465 11.78 9.86 9.45
N GLY A 466 11.50 9.18 10.54
CA GLY A 466 10.33 9.48 11.35
C GLY A 466 10.21 8.64 12.61
N ALA A 467 9.17 8.97 13.36
CA ALA A 467 8.70 8.22 14.51
C ALA A 467 7.16 8.12 14.46
N MET A 468 6.60 7.02 14.96
CA MET A 468 5.17 6.80 14.95
C MET A 468 4.69 5.80 16.01
N GLN A 469 3.49 6.04 16.54
CA GLN A 469 2.76 5.07 17.34
C GLN A 469 1.98 4.12 16.44
N ASP A 470 2.16 2.83 16.63
CA ASP A 470 1.35 1.76 16.04
C ASP A 470 0.51 1.09 17.13
N SER A 471 -0.68 1.63 17.32
CA SER A 471 -1.58 1.18 18.39
C SER A 471 -2.20 -0.20 18.13
N ASN A 472 -2.20 -0.68 16.87
CA ASN A 472 -2.67 -2.04 16.56
C ASN A 472 -1.66 -3.08 17.03
N ASN A 473 -0.39 -2.78 16.85
CA ASN A 473 0.72 -3.65 17.27
C ASN A 473 1.27 -3.28 18.67
N LYS A 474 0.73 -2.27 19.35
CA LYS A 474 1.14 -1.82 20.69
C LYS A 474 2.63 -1.47 20.76
N VAL A 475 3.15 -0.79 19.74
CA VAL A 475 4.56 -0.41 19.63
C VAL A 475 4.72 1.03 19.15
N PHE A 476 5.79 1.69 19.63
CA PHE A 476 6.26 2.94 19.07
C PHE A 476 7.52 2.66 18.24
N LYS A 477 7.59 3.21 17.03
CA LYS A 477 8.64 2.90 16.06
C LYS A 477 9.37 4.14 15.60
N PHE A 478 10.71 4.06 15.53
CA PHE A 478 11.59 4.99 14.81
C PHE A 478 12.06 4.33 13.52
N PHE A 479 12.30 5.12 12.49
CA PHE A 479 12.85 4.61 11.22
C PHE A 479 13.68 5.64 10.47
N SER A 480 14.63 5.13 9.65
CA SER A 480 15.25 5.88 8.56
C SER A 480 14.96 5.22 7.20
N TYR A 481 14.98 6.01 6.14
CA TYR A 481 14.69 5.57 4.79
C TYR A 481 15.79 6.01 3.83
N ARG A 482 16.43 5.02 3.19
CA ARG A 482 17.59 5.24 2.30
C ARG A 482 18.64 6.11 2.97
N ASP A 483 19.14 5.64 4.09
CA ASP A 483 20.13 6.32 4.91
C ASP A 483 21.54 5.88 4.52
N PRO A 484 22.51 6.78 4.29
CA PRO A 484 23.90 6.41 4.08
C PRO A 484 24.65 6.04 5.36
N ARG A 485 24.03 6.10 6.53
CA ARG A 485 24.60 5.84 7.84
C ARG A 485 23.85 4.70 8.55
N CYS A 486 24.43 4.12 9.59
CA CYS A 486 23.80 3.12 10.44
C CYS A 486 23.94 3.47 11.93
N ALA A 487 25.14 3.45 12.48
CA ALA A 487 25.38 3.66 13.91
C ALA A 487 24.95 5.07 14.37
N GLU A 488 25.29 6.09 13.61
CA GLU A 488 24.91 7.47 13.91
C GLU A 488 23.40 7.67 13.90
N THR A 489 22.69 6.94 13.05
CA THR A 489 21.22 7.01 12.99
C THR A 489 20.58 6.48 14.26
N PHE A 490 21.07 5.38 14.83
CA PHE A 490 20.61 4.93 16.15
C PHE A 490 20.97 5.90 17.28
N GLN A 491 22.11 6.58 17.17
CA GLN A 491 22.45 7.66 18.11
C GLN A 491 21.48 8.85 17.97
N ASP A 492 21.08 9.20 16.75
CA ASP A 492 20.10 10.26 16.50
C ASP A 492 18.71 9.87 17.03
N PHE A 493 18.29 8.61 16.93
CA PHE A 493 17.08 8.11 17.60
C PHE A 493 17.17 8.30 19.12
N LYS A 494 18.30 7.95 19.73
CA LYS A 494 18.52 8.13 21.16
C LYS A 494 18.48 9.62 21.55
N LYS A 495 19.20 10.47 20.84
CA LYS A 495 19.21 11.92 21.10
C LYS A 495 17.83 12.56 20.91
N SER A 496 17.02 12.08 19.97
CA SER A 496 15.66 12.59 19.78
C SER A 496 14.76 12.32 20.99
N ARG A 497 14.92 11.16 21.65
CA ARG A 497 14.21 10.85 22.91
C ARG A 497 14.65 11.76 24.05
N GLU A 498 15.97 11.98 24.20
CA GLU A 498 16.52 12.90 25.20
C GLU A 498 16.04 14.34 24.96
N TRP A 499 16.00 14.76 23.69
CA TRP A 499 15.49 16.05 23.25
C TRP A 499 14.01 16.25 23.64
N SER A 500 13.18 15.21 23.49
CA SER A 500 11.74 15.28 23.79
C SER A 500 11.41 15.56 25.26
N LEU A 501 12.34 15.30 26.18
CA LEU A 501 12.11 15.54 27.60
C LEU A 501 12.23 17.02 28.02
N LYS A 502 12.85 17.87 27.19
CA LYS A 502 13.22 19.23 27.62
C LYS A 502 12.95 20.32 26.57
N ASN A 503 12.79 19.94 25.31
CA ASN A 503 12.90 20.89 24.20
C ASN A 503 11.63 20.99 23.33
N ILE A 504 10.54 20.31 23.70
CA ILE A 504 9.29 20.43 22.96
C ILE A 504 8.67 21.81 23.24
N SER A 505 8.53 22.61 22.20
CA SER A 505 7.82 23.90 22.27
C SER A 505 6.33 23.74 22.07
N GLN A 506 5.56 24.75 22.49
CA GLN A 506 4.11 24.79 22.24
C GLN A 506 3.79 24.80 20.72
N GLU A 507 4.60 25.50 19.92
CA GLU A 507 4.45 25.52 18.46
C GLU A 507 4.61 24.14 17.84
N GLN A 508 5.64 23.38 18.24
CA GLN A 508 5.86 22.02 17.77
C GLN A 508 4.75 21.05 18.21
N LEU A 509 4.21 21.22 19.43
CA LEU A 509 3.03 20.48 19.87
C LEU A 509 1.83 20.78 18.97
N ASP A 510 1.58 22.06 18.69
CA ASP A 510 0.44 22.47 17.85
C ASP A 510 0.55 21.94 16.42
N GLU A 511 1.75 21.99 15.83
CA GLU A 511 2.04 21.36 14.54
C GLU A 511 1.85 19.83 14.58
N GLY A 512 2.31 19.18 15.63
CA GLY A 512 2.11 17.73 15.84
C GLY A 512 0.64 17.35 15.91
N ILE A 513 -0.15 18.12 16.69
CA ILE A 513 -1.61 17.92 16.78
C ILE A 513 -2.27 18.13 15.41
N LEU A 514 -1.94 19.21 14.70
CA LEU A 514 -2.46 19.48 13.37
C LEU A 514 -2.14 18.35 12.39
N GLY A 515 -0.91 17.83 12.42
CA GLY A 515 -0.47 16.72 11.59
C GLY A 515 -1.27 15.43 11.85
N ILE A 516 -1.49 15.08 13.12
CA ILE A 516 -2.29 13.90 13.49
C ILE A 516 -3.76 14.09 13.15
N ILE A 517 -4.35 15.25 13.45
CA ILE A 517 -5.75 15.55 13.08
C ILE A 517 -5.94 15.55 11.57
N SER A 518 -5.01 16.13 10.82
CA SER A 518 -5.05 16.09 9.35
C SER A 518 -5.06 14.65 8.82
N SER A 519 -4.29 13.75 9.45
CA SER A 519 -4.30 12.32 9.10
C SER A 519 -5.62 11.63 9.45
N ILE A 520 -6.20 11.92 10.63
CA ILE A 520 -7.48 11.37 11.08
C ILE A 520 -8.63 11.89 10.21
N ASP A 521 -8.60 13.18 9.88
CA ASP A 521 -9.68 13.87 9.17
C ASP A 521 -9.49 13.85 7.63
N LYS A 522 -8.43 13.20 7.13
CA LYS A 522 -8.16 13.12 5.69
C LYS A 522 -9.38 12.61 4.93
N PRO A 523 -9.90 13.35 3.94
CA PRO A 523 -10.99 12.88 3.10
C PRO A 523 -10.55 11.65 2.29
N LEU A 524 -11.40 10.65 2.24
CA LEU A 524 -11.23 9.47 1.41
C LEU A 524 -12.24 9.50 0.25
N SER A 525 -12.11 8.59 -0.71
CA SER A 525 -13.18 8.37 -1.69
C SER A 525 -14.45 7.85 -1.00
N PRO A 526 -15.63 7.95 -1.60
CA PRO A 526 -16.86 7.43 -1.00
C PRO A 526 -16.76 5.97 -0.56
N PHE A 527 -16.19 5.12 -1.43
CA PHE A 527 -15.85 3.74 -1.07
C PHE A 527 -14.82 3.67 0.08
N GLY A 528 -13.78 4.50 0.02
CA GLY A 528 -12.72 4.53 1.04
C GLY A 528 -13.24 4.89 2.43
N GLU A 529 -14.15 5.87 2.55
CA GLU A 529 -14.82 6.21 3.81
C GLU A 529 -15.67 5.05 4.34
N ALA A 530 -16.46 4.42 3.47
CA ALA A 530 -17.28 3.28 3.83
C ALA A 530 -16.43 2.07 4.29
N MET A 531 -15.39 1.72 3.54
CA MET A 531 -14.48 0.63 3.88
C MET A 531 -13.67 0.91 5.16
N SER A 532 -13.28 2.16 5.38
CA SER A 532 -12.62 2.59 6.63
C SER A 532 -13.55 2.42 7.83
N ASP A 533 -14.81 2.84 7.73
CA ASP A 533 -15.79 2.64 8.80
C ASP A 533 -16.04 1.16 9.09
N PHE A 534 -16.23 0.35 8.05
CA PHE A 534 -16.39 -1.11 8.20
C PHE A 534 -15.19 -1.74 8.90
N SER A 535 -13.97 -1.44 8.46
CA SER A 535 -12.75 -1.99 9.05
C SER A 535 -12.57 -1.57 10.52
N MET A 536 -12.86 -0.30 10.82
CA MET A 536 -12.81 0.21 12.20
C MET A 536 -13.86 -0.46 13.11
N ASN A 537 -15.05 -0.76 12.59
CA ASN A 537 -16.07 -1.48 13.35
C ASN A 537 -15.64 -2.94 13.62
N LEU A 538 -15.00 -3.62 12.66
CA LEU A 538 -14.40 -4.94 12.88
C LEU A 538 -13.34 -4.91 13.99
N ASP A 539 -12.53 -3.84 14.02
CA ASP A 539 -11.50 -3.59 15.05
C ASP A 539 -12.10 -3.11 16.39
N ARG A 540 -13.44 -3.08 16.56
CA ARG A 540 -14.13 -2.55 17.73
C ARG A 540 -13.93 -1.04 17.96
N LYS A 541 -13.41 -0.30 16.98
CA LYS A 541 -13.17 1.15 17.00
C LYS A 541 -14.37 1.91 16.42
N ASN A 542 -15.52 1.82 17.10
CA ASN A 542 -16.74 2.49 16.65
C ASN A 542 -16.59 4.03 16.61
N ILE A 543 -17.53 4.72 15.97
CA ILE A 543 -17.50 6.18 15.78
C ILE A 543 -17.31 6.94 17.09
N LYS A 544 -17.99 6.53 18.16
CA LYS A 544 -17.85 7.16 19.48
C LYS A 544 -16.41 7.12 19.98
N LYS A 545 -15.76 5.96 19.91
CA LYS A 545 -14.35 5.77 20.30
C LYS A 545 -13.40 6.60 19.45
N ARG A 546 -13.63 6.66 18.14
CA ARG A 546 -12.82 7.48 17.23
C ARG A 546 -12.93 8.96 17.55
N LEU A 547 -14.13 9.46 17.86
CA LEU A 547 -14.35 10.84 18.28
C LEU A 547 -13.71 11.15 19.64
N GLU A 548 -13.75 10.22 20.59
CA GLU A 548 -13.04 10.34 21.88
C GLU A 548 -11.52 10.48 21.69
N ILE A 549 -10.92 9.63 20.86
CA ILE A 549 -9.48 9.69 20.55
C ILE A 549 -9.14 11.02 19.85
N ARG A 550 -9.94 11.44 18.87
CA ARG A 550 -9.76 12.73 18.18
C ARG A 550 -9.80 13.90 19.17
N ALA A 551 -10.73 13.89 20.11
CA ALA A 551 -10.83 14.92 21.15
C ALA A 551 -9.60 14.92 22.08
N LYS A 552 -9.11 13.74 22.49
CA LYS A 552 -7.89 13.59 23.29
C LYS A 552 -6.64 14.07 22.55
N VAL A 553 -6.50 13.79 21.25
CA VAL A 553 -5.41 14.33 20.41
C VAL A 553 -5.42 15.85 20.44
N LYS A 554 -6.59 16.49 20.27
CA LYS A 554 -6.72 17.96 20.32
C LYS A 554 -6.37 18.56 21.70
N ALA A 555 -6.59 17.82 22.77
CA ALA A 555 -6.38 18.24 24.14
C ALA A 555 -4.96 17.96 24.67
N CYS A 556 -4.08 17.29 23.91
CA CYS A 556 -2.72 16.98 24.32
C CYS A 556 -1.94 18.24 24.73
N THR A 557 -1.14 18.10 25.78
CA THR A 557 -0.24 19.12 26.32
C THR A 557 1.22 18.71 26.13
N VAL A 558 2.16 19.63 26.31
CA VAL A 558 3.61 19.32 26.31
C VAL A 558 3.95 18.32 27.40
N ASP A 559 3.35 18.49 28.61
CA ASP A 559 3.58 17.59 29.72
C ASP A 559 3.12 16.16 29.42
N ASP A 560 1.98 15.99 28.71
CA ASP A 560 1.54 14.66 28.26
C ASP A 560 2.59 14.00 27.38
N LEU A 561 3.20 14.75 26.43
CA LEU A 561 4.23 14.21 25.53
C LEU A 561 5.50 13.85 26.30
N VAL A 562 5.94 14.69 27.23
CA VAL A 562 7.11 14.41 28.09
C VAL A 562 6.86 13.15 28.93
N ASN A 563 5.68 13.05 29.55
CA ASN A 563 5.31 11.91 30.40
C ASN A 563 5.31 10.59 29.60
N VAL A 564 4.68 10.55 28.42
CA VAL A 564 4.66 9.32 27.62
C VAL A 564 6.03 9.00 27.03
N SER A 565 6.83 10.02 26.66
CA SER A 565 8.21 9.81 26.25
C SER A 565 9.02 9.13 27.35
N GLN A 566 9.00 9.69 28.56
CA GLN A 566 9.71 9.14 29.71
C GLN A 566 9.23 7.74 30.08
N LYS A 567 7.93 7.50 30.03
CA LYS A 567 7.31 6.22 30.42
C LYS A 567 7.64 5.08 29.47
N TYR A 568 7.68 5.35 28.16
CA TYR A 568 7.74 4.29 27.16
C TYR A 568 9.05 4.24 26.37
N LEU A 569 9.70 5.38 26.06
CA LEU A 569 10.83 5.42 25.13
C LEU A 569 12.21 5.28 25.80
N PHE A 570 12.25 5.09 27.11
CA PHE A 570 13.49 4.82 27.86
C PHE A 570 13.57 3.39 28.41
N ASN A 571 12.62 2.54 28.00
CA ASN A 571 12.63 1.11 28.28
C ASN A 571 13.51 0.36 27.24
N GLU A 572 13.63 -0.95 27.42
CA GLU A 572 14.30 -1.82 26.45
C GLU A 572 13.63 -1.71 25.07
N SER A 573 14.43 -1.54 24.05
CA SER A 573 14.00 -1.45 22.65
C SER A 573 14.51 -2.65 21.86
N LYS A 574 13.86 -2.91 20.73
CA LYS A 574 14.33 -3.89 19.75
C LYS A 574 14.66 -3.17 18.44
N LYS A 575 15.69 -3.68 17.75
CA LYS A 575 16.25 -3.03 16.57
C LYS A 575 16.25 -3.97 15.38
N SER A 576 16.14 -3.41 14.20
CA SER A 576 16.33 -4.12 12.93
C SER A 576 16.97 -3.19 11.92
N VAL A 577 17.82 -3.75 11.06
CA VAL A 577 18.46 -3.02 9.95
C VAL A 577 18.35 -3.86 8.69
N ILE A 578 18.03 -3.21 7.57
CA ILE A 578 18.19 -3.79 6.23
C ILE A 578 19.28 -2.96 5.54
N ALA A 579 20.33 -3.59 5.02
CA ALA A 579 21.48 -2.89 4.45
C ALA A 579 22.23 -3.74 3.41
N GLY A 580 23.19 -3.12 2.75
CA GLY A 580 24.14 -3.84 1.89
C GLY A 580 25.30 -4.45 2.66
N GLU A 581 26.10 -5.27 1.95
CA GLU A 581 27.26 -5.98 2.54
C GLU A 581 28.31 -5.05 3.16
N ASN A 582 28.44 -3.83 2.64
CA ASN A 582 29.38 -2.83 3.14
C ASN A 582 29.10 -2.36 4.59
N TYR A 583 27.92 -2.65 5.14
CA TYR A 583 27.55 -2.28 6.51
C TYR A 583 27.69 -3.44 7.53
N ILE A 584 28.15 -4.63 7.10
CA ILE A 584 28.21 -5.84 7.96
C ILE A 584 29.05 -5.58 9.24
N GLU A 585 30.24 -5.00 9.11
CA GLU A 585 31.13 -4.77 10.25
C GLU A 585 30.54 -3.74 11.23
N GLU A 586 29.89 -2.70 10.72
CA GLU A 586 29.21 -1.71 11.54
C GLU A 586 28.03 -2.32 12.30
N MET A 587 27.21 -3.15 11.63
CA MET A 587 26.11 -3.87 12.27
C MET A 587 26.59 -4.86 13.33
N LYS A 588 27.68 -5.60 13.09
CA LYS A 588 28.29 -6.46 14.10
C LYS A 588 28.76 -5.66 15.32
N GLY A 589 29.36 -4.49 15.11
CA GLY A 589 29.74 -3.57 16.18
C GLY A 589 28.56 -3.07 17.03
N LEU A 590 27.37 -3.07 16.47
CA LEU A 590 26.09 -2.75 17.13
C LEU A 590 25.36 -3.99 17.70
N ASN A 591 26.00 -5.16 17.71
CA ASN A 591 25.48 -6.46 18.18
C ASN A 591 24.28 -6.99 17.38
N PHE A 592 24.20 -6.70 16.09
CA PHE A 592 23.22 -7.34 15.23
C PHE A 592 23.66 -8.73 14.81
N LYS A 593 22.71 -9.68 14.85
CA LYS A 593 22.87 -10.99 14.19
C LYS A 593 22.64 -10.83 12.69
N ILE A 594 23.63 -11.17 11.88
CA ILE A 594 23.57 -10.99 10.44
C ILE A 594 22.83 -12.16 9.78
N LYS A 595 21.86 -11.85 8.92
CA LYS A 595 21.15 -12.80 8.07
C LYS A 595 21.11 -12.30 6.63
N ASN A 596 21.17 -13.20 5.66
CA ASN A 596 21.00 -12.91 4.24
C ASN A 596 19.54 -13.16 3.83
N ILE A 597 19.04 -12.34 2.91
CA ILE A 597 17.73 -12.50 2.27
C ILE A 597 17.89 -13.29 0.99
#